data_7462054136b34ebc26f3536c531e9b15
#
_entry.id   7462054136b34ebc26f3536c531e9b15
#
_cell.length_a   1.000
_cell.length_b   1.000
_cell.length_c   1.000
_cell.angle_alpha   90.00
_cell.angle_beta   90.00
_cell.angle_gamma   90.00
#
_symmetry.space_group_name_H-M   'P 1'
#
loop_
_entity.id
_entity.type
_entity.pdbx_description
1 polymer ?
#
loop_
_entity_poly.entity_id
_entity_poly.type
_entity_poly.pdbx_seq_one_letter_code
_entity_poly.pdbx_strand_id
1 'polypeptide(L)'
;MRITKAILCLMAFAMGAGAQAQGLKDAYQDYFSIGVAVNMRNLGNDKHVAIVTNNYNSITAENDFKPQSVQPQEGQWNFKNADAIADFCRQNGIKLRGHCLVWHSQVGRWMFQDKDADGKNIAASKEKLYERMKEHITTVMQRYGDIIYCWDVVNEAITDDADATDPLRPSQWKQIAGGDEFIRKAFEFAHEADPNALLFYNDYNAAVPAKRDKIYNMVKEMKEAGVPIDGIGMQGHFSIYEPSLEDIEAAIVKYSEIVDHIQFTEVDIRLNREMGGGLNMNRQGEDLTPERKQMFDDKYTGFFEVLRRHADVIDVVTFWNVCDADSWVGVSNYPLLFDKESEPKDTYYKVRDFTPTKEEKAAAKKSRKKDANRAADEKAAYARKNFSK
;
A
#
# COMPACT_ATOMS: atom_id res chain seq x y z
N MET A 1 42.89 -57.94 -38.35
CA MET A 1 42.97 -56.75 -37.50
C MET A 1 42.02 -55.70 -38.05
N ARG A 2 40.78 -55.62 -37.56
CA ARG A 2 39.78 -54.62 -37.94
C ARG A 2 39.28 -53.94 -36.60
N ILE A 3 39.63 -52.69 -36.47
CA ILE A 3 39.25 -51.86 -35.32
C ILE A 3 37.87 -51.25 -35.62
N THR A 4 36.87 -51.69 -34.90
CA THR A 4 35.51 -51.13 -34.96
C THR A 4 35.44 -49.89 -34.05
N LYS A 5 35.22 -48.73 -34.67
CA LYS A 5 34.97 -47.47 -33.93
C LYS A 5 33.52 -47.47 -33.43
N ALA A 6 33.34 -47.50 -32.10
CA ALA A 6 32.07 -47.25 -31.50
C ALA A 6 31.83 -45.75 -31.43
N ILE A 7 30.78 -45.28 -32.10
CA ILE A 7 30.29 -43.88 -31.99
C ILE A 7 29.36 -43.81 -30.78
N LEU A 8 29.80 -43.10 -29.75
CA LEU A 8 28.99 -42.75 -28.56
C LEU A 8 28.09 -41.55 -28.94
N CYS A 9 26.81 -41.79 -29.23
CA CYS A 9 25.82 -40.73 -29.31
C CYS A 9 25.49 -40.23 -27.90
N LEU A 10 26.02 -39.08 -27.53
CA LEU A 10 25.51 -38.30 -26.36
C LEU A 10 24.16 -37.68 -26.78
N MET A 11 23.07 -38.26 -26.33
CA MET A 11 21.78 -37.58 -26.30
C MET A 11 21.82 -36.54 -25.17
N ALA A 12 21.99 -35.29 -25.53
CA ALA A 12 21.74 -34.18 -24.62
C ALA A 12 20.22 -34.11 -24.37
N PHE A 13 19.78 -34.58 -23.21
CA PHE A 13 18.46 -34.26 -22.68
C PHE A 13 18.47 -32.77 -22.33
N ALA A 14 17.99 -31.93 -23.22
CA ALA A 14 17.56 -30.59 -22.87
C ALA A 14 16.34 -30.75 -21.96
N MET A 15 16.54 -30.73 -20.62
CA MET A 15 15.46 -30.43 -19.69
C MET A 15 15.02 -29.00 -20.01
N GLY A 16 13.92 -28.88 -20.73
CA GLY A 16 13.18 -27.65 -20.84
C GLY A 16 12.73 -27.31 -19.43
N ALA A 17 13.46 -26.43 -18.72
CA ALA A 17 12.88 -25.66 -17.65
C ALA A 17 11.67 -24.96 -18.27
N GLY A 18 10.47 -25.42 -17.97
CA GLY A 18 9.26 -24.72 -18.35
C GLY A 18 9.41 -23.31 -17.85
N ALA A 19 9.50 -22.33 -18.75
CA ALA A 19 9.50 -20.94 -18.37
C ALA A 19 8.21 -20.73 -17.59
N GLN A 20 8.32 -20.51 -16.29
CA GLN A 20 7.19 -20.15 -15.45
C GLN A 20 6.61 -18.88 -16.06
N ALA A 21 5.31 -18.85 -16.31
CA ALA A 21 4.69 -17.69 -16.94
C ALA A 21 5.02 -16.45 -16.11
N GLN A 22 5.55 -15.42 -16.75
CA GLN A 22 5.95 -14.18 -16.12
C GLN A 22 4.74 -13.55 -15.41
N GLY A 23 4.87 -13.26 -14.10
CA GLY A 23 3.86 -12.57 -13.32
C GLY A 23 3.95 -11.05 -13.43
N LEU A 24 3.02 -10.34 -12.79
CA LEU A 24 3.06 -8.87 -12.76
C LEU A 24 4.36 -8.33 -12.17
N LYS A 25 4.84 -8.89 -11.05
CA LYS A 25 6.08 -8.46 -10.39
C LYS A 25 7.31 -8.53 -11.31
N ASP A 26 7.32 -9.51 -12.24
CA ASP A 26 8.42 -9.69 -13.17
C ASP A 26 8.33 -8.68 -14.32
N ALA A 27 7.10 -8.42 -14.82
CA ALA A 27 6.86 -7.44 -15.88
C ALA A 27 7.22 -6.01 -15.44
N TYR A 28 7.01 -5.70 -14.16
CA TYR A 28 7.24 -4.37 -13.59
C TYR A 28 8.55 -4.23 -12.79
N GLN A 29 9.42 -5.25 -12.78
CA GLN A 29 10.66 -5.26 -11.98
C GLN A 29 11.59 -4.06 -12.22
N ASP A 30 11.52 -3.44 -13.39
CA ASP A 30 12.32 -2.28 -13.77
C ASP A 30 11.65 -0.93 -13.41
N TYR A 31 10.40 -0.95 -12.95
CA TYR A 31 9.60 0.23 -12.69
C TYR A 31 9.32 0.43 -11.21
N PHE A 32 8.57 -0.46 -10.60
CA PHE A 32 8.14 -0.41 -9.21
C PHE A 32 7.71 -1.80 -8.72
N SER A 33 7.56 -1.94 -7.42
CA SER A 33 7.01 -3.17 -6.84
C SER A 33 5.51 -3.31 -7.12
N ILE A 34 5.03 -4.53 -7.28
CA ILE A 34 3.60 -4.84 -7.34
C ILE A 34 3.20 -5.52 -6.05
N GLY A 35 2.22 -4.94 -5.36
CA GLY A 35 1.72 -5.42 -4.07
C GLY A 35 0.29 -5.92 -4.13
N VAL A 36 -0.11 -6.60 -3.05
CA VAL A 36 -1.49 -7.06 -2.85
C VAL A 36 -1.87 -7.03 -1.37
N ALA A 37 -3.09 -6.61 -1.06
CA ALA A 37 -3.66 -6.76 0.27
C ALA A 37 -4.15 -8.19 0.46
N VAL A 38 -3.81 -8.80 1.61
CA VAL A 38 -4.21 -10.16 1.97
C VAL A 38 -4.81 -10.22 3.38
N ASN A 39 -5.58 -11.26 3.62
CA ASN A 39 -6.07 -11.66 4.93
C ASN A 39 -5.83 -13.16 5.16
N MET A 40 -6.13 -13.67 6.34
CA MET A 40 -5.89 -15.08 6.69
C MET A 40 -6.65 -16.07 5.81
N ARG A 41 -7.79 -15.70 5.19
CA ARG A 41 -8.51 -16.57 4.25
C ARG A 41 -7.72 -16.76 2.97
N ASN A 42 -7.07 -15.70 2.48
CA ASN A 42 -6.22 -15.77 1.29
C ASN A 42 -5.02 -16.70 1.52
N LEU A 43 -4.37 -16.58 2.66
CA LEU A 43 -3.21 -17.41 3.01
C LEU A 43 -3.57 -18.88 3.30
N GLY A 44 -4.83 -19.16 3.63
CA GLY A 44 -5.36 -20.51 3.76
C GLY A 44 -5.91 -21.13 2.46
N ASN A 45 -5.78 -20.45 1.31
CA ASN A 45 -6.26 -20.89 0.00
C ASN A 45 -5.09 -21.07 -0.97
N ASP A 46 -4.76 -22.30 -1.34
CA ASP A 46 -3.61 -22.62 -2.21
C ASP A 46 -3.63 -21.87 -3.53
N LYS A 47 -4.81 -21.64 -4.14
CA LYS A 47 -4.95 -20.87 -5.39
C LYS A 47 -4.56 -19.41 -5.18
N HIS A 48 -5.02 -18.79 -4.08
CA HIS A 48 -4.65 -17.42 -3.73
C HIS A 48 -3.16 -17.31 -3.38
N VAL A 49 -2.61 -18.27 -2.64
CA VAL A 49 -1.17 -18.34 -2.36
C VAL A 49 -0.37 -18.39 -3.66
N ALA A 50 -0.78 -19.21 -4.64
CA ALA A 50 -0.13 -19.28 -5.95
C ALA A 50 -0.22 -17.94 -6.72
N ILE A 51 -1.36 -17.28 -6.70
CA ILE A 51 -1.53 -15.95 -7.32
C ILE A 51 -0.59 -14.94 -6.64
N VAL A 52 -0.59 -14.91 -5.29
CA VAL A 52 0.23 -13.98 -4.50
C VAL A 52 1.71 -14.17 -4.79
N THR A 53 2.20 -15.39 -4.68
CA THR A 53 3.64 -15.67 -4.85
C THR A 53 4.13 -15.51 -6.29
N ASN A 54 3.26 -15.70 -7.30
CA ASN A 54 3.64 -15.53 -8.70
C ASN A 54 3.60 -14.08 -9.18
N ASN A 55 2.69 -13.25 -8.64
CA ASN A 55 2.42 -11.92 -9.18
C ASN A 55 2.92 -10.76 -8.34
N TYR A 56 3.18 -10.96 -7.05
CA TYR A 56 3.42 -9.85 -6.12
C TYR A 56 4.73 -10.01 -5.36
N ASN A 57 5.40 -8.90 -5.11
CA ASN A 57 6.64 -8.82 -4.33
C ASN A 57 6.51 -7.90 -3.10
N SER A 58 5.30 -7.39 -2.84
CA SER A 58 4.93 -6.68 -1.62
C SER A 58 3.54 -7.12 -1.13
N ILE A 59 3.35 -7.19 0.17
CA ILE A 59 2.07 -7.52 0.81
C ILE A 59 1.68 -6.39 1.76
N THR A 60 0.38 -6.13 1.87
CA THR A 60 -0.25 -5.36 2.94
C THR A 60 -1.29 -6.25 3.62
N ALA A 61 -1.33 -6.28 4.95
CA ALA A 61 -2.43 -6.95 5.63
C ALA A 61 -3.69 -6.09 5.56
N GLU A 62 -4.78 -6.63 5.01
CA GLU A 62 -6.04 -5.89 4.81
C GLU A 62 -6.57 -5.27 6.11
N ASN A 63 -6.56 -6.05 7.22
CA ASN A 63 -7.10 -5.61 8.50
C ASN A 63 -6.22 -5.96 9.72
N ASP A 64 -5.29 -6.91 9.57
CA ASP A 64 -4.68 -7.58 10.72
C ASP A 64 -3.60 -6.74 11.44
N PHE A 65 -3.13 -5.63 10.83
CA PHE A 65 -2.26 -4.63 11.46
C PHE A 65 -2.99 -3.36 11.93
N LYS A 66 -4.29 -3.22 11.66
CA LYS A 66 -5.05 -2.05 12.11
C LYS A 66 -5.11 -1.99 13.63
N PRO A 67 -5.14 -0.79 14.24
CA PRO A 67 -5.02 -0.63 15.69
C PRO A 67 -5.99 -1.49 16.50
N GLN A 68 -7.25 -1.59 16.08
CA GLN A 68 -8.26 -2.42 16.76
C GLN A 68 -7.94 -3.91 16.71
N SER A 69 -7.26 -4.38 15.66
CA SER A 69 -6.91 -5.80 15.49
C SER A 69 -5.73 -6.20 16.36
N VAL A 70 -4.67 -5.37 16.39
CA VAL A 70 -3.44 -5.68 17.14
C VAL A 70 -3.50 -5.25 18.61
N GLN A 71 -4.32 -4.22 18.94
CA GLN A 71 -4.50 -3.74 20.31
C GLN A 71 -5.98 -3.42 20.60
N PRO A 72 -6.82 -4.47 20.76
CA PRO A 72 -8.27 -4.29 20.94
C PRO A 72 -8.64 -3.56 22.24
N GLN A 73 -7.80 -3.63 23.28
CA GLN A 73 -7.94 -2.94 24.56
C GLN A 73 -6.59 -2.42 25.04
N GLU A 74 -6.59 -1.43 25.95
CA GLU A 74 -5.37 -0.88 26.55
C GLU A 74 -4.53 -1.99 27.19
N GLY A 75 -3.26 -2.07 26.82
CA GLY A 75 -2.32 -3.10 27.33
C GLY A 75 -2.58 -4.54 26.84
N GLN A 76 -3.58 -4.77 26.00
CA GLN A 76 -3.89 -6.11 25.46
C GLN A 76 -3.52 -6.20 23.98
N TRP A 77 -2.56 -7.06 23.68
CA TRP A 77 -2.03 -7.25 22.34
C TRP A 77 -2.50 -8.56 21.70
N ASN A 78 -2.84 -8.50 20.43
CA ASN A 78 -3.23 -9.66 19.61
C ASN A 78 -2.47 -9.64 18.28
N PHE A 79 -1.31 -10.26 18.26
CA PHE A 79 -0.46 -10.33 17.08
C PHE A 79 -0.63 -11.61 16.23
N LYS A 80 -1.53 -12.52 16.62
CA LYS A 80 -1.64 -13.85 16.02
C LYS A 80 -1.68 -13.84 14.49
N ASN A 81 -2.58 -13.05 13.90
CA ASN A 81 -2.74 -13.02 12.45
C ASN A 81 -1.64 -12.16 11.80
N ALA A 82 -1.26 -11.05 12.42
CA ALA A 82 -0.17 -10.19 11.96
C ALA A 82 1.16 -10.97 11.90
N ASP A 83 1.48 -11.77 12.91
CA ASP A 83 2.64 -12.66 12.92
C ASP A 83 2.58 -13.70 11.79
N ALA A 84 1.42 -14.33 11.58
CA ALA A 84 1.26 -15.31 10.50
C ALA A 84 1.48 -14.70 9.10
N ILE A 85 1.00 -13.48 8.87
CA ILE A 85 1.23 -12.76 7.60
C ILE A 85 2.72 -12.38 7.46
N ALA A 86 3.34 -11.87 8.53
CA ALA A 86 4.76 -11.53 8.53
C ALA A 86 5.64 -12.77 8.26
N ASP A 87 5.32 -13.92 8.87
CA ASP A 87 6.02 -15.17 8.64
C ASP A 87 5.85 -15.68 7.22
N PHE A 88 4.65 -15.58 6.65
CA PHE A 88 4.43 -15.88 5.24
C PHE A 88 5.33 -15.02 4.34
N CYS A 89 5.44 -13.72 4.62
CA CYS A 89 6.30 -12.81 3.87
C CYS A 89 7.78 -13.22 3.98
N ARG A 90 8.27 -13.53 5.19
CA ARG A 90 9.65 -14.00 5.42
C ARG A 90 9.95 -15.28 4.65
N GLN A 91 9.04 -16.26 4.71
CA GLN A 91 9.21 -17.57 4.06
C GLN A 91 9.24 -17.48 2.54
N ASN A 92 8.54 -16.51 1.95
CA ASN A 92 8.43 -16.34 0.50
C ASN A 92 9.32 -15.22 -0.07
N GLY A 93 10.09 -14.51 0.78
CA GLY A 93 10.93 -13.39 0.35
C GLY A 93 10.13 -12.21 -0.20
N ILE A 94 8.92 -12.00 0.31
CA ILE A 94 8.01 -10.92 -0.09
C ILE A 94 8.12 -9.80 0.95
N LYS A 95 8.20 -8.55 0.50
CA LYS A 95 8.22 -7.38 1.39
C LYS A 95 6.87 -7.19 2.07
N LEU A 96 6.86 -6.65 3.29
CA LEU A 96 5.63 -6.35 4.03
C LEU A 96 5.50 -4.84 4.24
N ARG A 97 4.32 -4.30 3.97
CA ARG A 97 3.93 -2.92 4.17
C ARG A 97 3.02 -2.82 5.39
N GLY A 98 3.30 -1.93 6.31
CA GLY A 98 2.52 -1.72 7.54
C GLY A 98 1.32 -0.79 7.30
N HIS A 99 0.12 -1.26 7.60
CA HIS A 99 -1.12 -0.50 7.45
C HIS A 99 -2.07 -0.79 8.63
N CYS A 100 -2.35 0.18 9.46
CA CYS A 100 -1.82 1.52 9.66
C CYS A 100 -1.63 1.79 11.16
N LEU A 101 -0.89 2.82 11.55
CA LEU A 101 -0.62 3.09 12.97
C LEU A 101 -1.68 4.00 13.60
N VAL A 102 -2.08 5.08 12.93
CA VAL A 102 -3.07 6.05 13.42
C VAL A 102 -4.16 6.25 12.38
N TRP A 103 -5.39 5.95 12.77
CA TRP A 103 -6.57 6.09 11.91
C TRP A 103 -7.80 6.45 12.74
N HIS A 104 -8.75 7.21 12.17
CA HIS A 104 -9.99 7.60 12.85
C HIS A 104 -11.00 6.45 12.95
N SER A 105 -10.80 5.37 12.17
CA SER A 105 -11.62 4.16 12.14
C SER A 105 -10.81 2.96 12.64
N GLN A 106 -11.46 1.86 12.97
CA GLN A 106 -10.87 0.59 13.43
C GLN A 106 -9.76 0.77 14.48
N VAL A 107 -10.02 1.67 15.45
CA VAL A 107 -9.20 1.92 16.64
C VAL A 107 -10.06 1.68 17.89
N GLY A 108 -9.49 1.10 18.94
CA GLY A 108 -10.21 0.82 20.18
C GLY A 108 -10.66 2.11 20.90
N ARG A 109 -11.89 2.14 21.38
CA ARG A 109 -12.42 3.31 22.11
C ARG A 109 -11.58 3.72 23.32
N TRP A 110 -10.88 2.77 23.91
CA TRP A 110 -9.97 2.99 25.03
C TRP A 110 -8.89 4.04 24.73
N MET A 111 -8.49 4.19 23.47
CA MET A 111 -7.51 5.20 23.03
C MET A 111 -7.94 6.63 23.40
N PHE A 112 -9.25 6.89 23.35
CA PHE A 112 -9.85 8.22 23.50
C PHE A 112 -10.62 8.43 24.82
N GLN A 113 -10.74 7.40 25.64
CA GLN A 113 -11.56 7.42 26.86
C GLN A 113 -10.70 7.15 28.08
N ASP A 114 -11.07 7.82 29.19
CA ASP A 114 -10.52 7.58 30.52
C ASP A 114 -11.64 7.44 31.53
N LYS A 115 -11.29 7.22 32.79
CA LYS A 115 -12.22 7.17 33.92
C LYS A 115 -11.97 8.36 34.86
N ASP A 116 -13.03 8.99 35.31
CA ASP A 116 -12.95 9.94 36.43
C ASP A 116 -12.86 9.21 37.79
N ALA A 117 -12.79 9.97 38.87
CA ALA A 117 -12.69 9.43 40.23
C ALA A 117 -13.87 8.52 40.62
N ASP A 118 -15.03 8.70 39.98
CA ASP A 118 -16.25 7.94 40.22
C ASP A 118 -16.38 6.74 39.25
N GLY A 119 -15.37 6.50 38.38
CA GLY A 119 -15.36 5.43 37.41
C GLY A 119 -16.19 5.67 36.14
N LYS A 120 -16.68 6.90 35.94
CA LYS A 120 -17.44 7.29 34.75
C LYS A 120 -16.49 7.56 33.59
N ASN A 121 -16.92 7.16 32.36
CA ASN A 121 -16.15 7.46 31.15
C ASN A 121 -16.11 8.97 30.87
N ILE A 122 -14.90 9.46 30.68
CA ILE A 122 -14.59 10.83 30.24
C ILE A 122 -13.67 10.75 29.00
N ALA A 123 -13.49 11.87 28.31
CA ALA A 123 -12.47 11.95 27.28
C ALA A 123 -11.07 11.84 27.90
N ALA A 124 -10.17 11.14 27.26
CA ALA A 124 -8.76 11.12 27.66
C ALA A 124 -8.17 12.53 27.57
N SER A 125 -7.19 12.82 28.42
CA SER A 125 -6.40 14.06 28.27
C SER A 125 -5.49 13.94 27.03
N LYS A 126 -5.00 15.08 26.55
CA LYS A 126 -4.05 15.14 25.43
C LYS A 126 -2.76 14.35 25.74
N GLU A 127 -2.26 14.47 26.96
CA GLU A 127 -1.07 13.76 27.43
C GLU A 127 -1.29 12.24 27.40
N LYS A 128 -2.46 11.80 27.91
CA LYS A 128 -2.82 10.37 27.91
C LYS A 128 -3.00 9.82 26.51
N LEU A 129 -3.60 10.60 25.59
CA LEU A 129 -3.71 10.23 24.18
C LEU A 129 -2.33 10.00 23.57
N TYR A 130 -1.37 10.90 23.81
CA TYR A 130 -0.03 10.78 23.24
C TYR A 130 0.80 9.67 23.89
N GLU A 131 0.66 9.42 25.17
CA GLU A 131 1.25 8.27 25.86
C GLU A 131 0.82 6.95 25.19
N ARG A 132 -0.50 6.76 25.01
CA ARG A 132 -1.09 5.57 24.38
C ARG A 132 -0.70 5.44 22.91
N MET A 133 -0.72 6.53 22.17
CA MET A 133 -0.30 6.55 20.76
C MET A 133 1.17 6.17 20.62
N LYS A 134 2.04 6.71 21.47
CA LYS A 134 3.48 6.37 21.45
C LYS A 134 3.72 4.91 21.80
N GLU A 135 3.05 4.38 22.84
CA GLU A 135 3.14 2.95 23.19
C GLU A 135 2.70 2.05 22.04
N HIS A 136 1.55 2.36 21.43
CA HIS A 136 1.02 1.60 20.29
C HIS A 136 2.01 1.57 19.12
N ILE A 137 2.44 2.74 18.67
CA ILE A 137 3.38 2.88 17.54
C ILE A 137 4.69 2.14 17.82
N THR A 138 5.29 2.39 18.99
CA THR A 138 6.57 1.79 19.36
C THR A 138 6.49 0.26 19.40
N THR A 139 5.46 -0.28 20.06
CA THR A 139 5.30 -1.72 20.22
C THR A 139 5.10 -2.43 18.89
N VAL A 140 4.23 -1.88 18.03
CA VAL A 140 3.93 -2.50 16.73
C VAL A 140 5.13 -2.39 15.79
N MET A 141 5.76 -1.23 15.67
CA MET A 141 6.89 -1.04 14.76
C MET A 141 8.12 -1.85 15.17
N GLN A 142 8.46 -1.88 16.45
CA GLN A 142 9.61 -2.66 16.94
C GLN A 142 9.44 -4.16 16.77
N ARG A 143 8.18 -4.67 16.85
CA ARG A 143 7.91 -6.10 16.64
C ARG A 143 8.24 -6.55 15.22
N TYR A 144 8.04 -5.71 14.22
CA TYR A 144 8.14 -6.06 12.80
C TYR A 144 9.24 -5.29 12.05
N GLY A 145 10.15 -4.65 12.75
CA GLY A 145 11.23 -3.85 12.14
C GLY A 145 12.24 -4.64 11.30
N ASP A 146 12.16 -5.98 11.31
CA ASP A 146 12.96 -6.87 10.46
C ASP A 146 12.34 -7.12 9.08
N ILE A 147 11.02 -6.90 8.91
CA ILE A 147 10.28 -7.27 7.70
C ILE A 147 9.47 -6.11 7.10
N ILE A 148 8.96 -5.18 7.91
CA ILE A 148 8.18 -4.05 7.41
C ILE A 148 9.12 -2.92 6.98
N TYR A 149 9.08 -2.59 5.68
CA TYR A 149 9.96 -1.59 5.09
C TYR A 149 9.36 -0.17 5.07
N CYS A 150 8.04 -0.04 5.22
CA CYS A 150 7.34 1.25 5.27
C CYS A 150 6.03 1.15 6.03
N TRP A 151 5.56 2.28 6.58
CA TRP A 151 4.32 2.36 7.34
C TRP A 151 3.41 3.49 6.85
N ASP A 152 2.12 3.22 6.77
CA ASP A 152 1.09 4.25 6.84
C ASP A 152 0.98 4.73 8.28
N VAL A 153 1.68 5.81 8.58
CA VAL A 153 1.73 6.35 9.95
C VAL A 153 0.39 6.95 10.32
N VAL A 154 -0.14 7.81 9.46
CA VAL A 154 -1.47 8.41 9.62
C VAL A 154 -2.29 8.15 8.36
N ASN A 155 -3.49 7.62 8.58
CA ASN A 155 -4.44 7.30 7.52
C ASN A 155 -5.67 8.21 7.58
N GLU A 156 -6.05 8.84 6.44
CA GLU A 156 -7.31 9.55 6.20
C GLU A 156 -7.61 10.70 7.19
N ALA A 157 -6.65 11.54 7.49
CA ALA A 157 -6.85 12.68 8.38
C ALA A 157 -7.48 13.92 7.69
N ILE A 158 -7.47 13.97 6.35
CA ILE A 158 -7.99 15.11 5.56
C ILE A 158 -9.46 14.90 5.23
N THR A 159 -10.25 15.98 5.33
CA THR A 159 -11.69 15.96 4.98
C THR A 159 -11.92 15.94 3.47
N ASP A 160 -13.01 15.27 3.06
CA ASP A 160 -13.49 15.28 1.66
C ASP A 160 -14.29 16.53 1.30
N ASP A 161 -14.75 17.31 2.29
CA ASP A 161 -15.49 18.54 2.05
C ASP A 161 -14.57 19.58 1.39
N ALA A 162 -14.82 19.84 0.10
CA ALA A 162 -14.00 20.75 -0.70
C ALA A 162 -13.98 22.19 -0.16
N ASP A 163 -15.09 22.63 0.43
CA ASP A 163 -15.32 23.99 0.93
C ASP A 163 -14.92 24.17 2.41
N ALA A 164 -14.51 23.09 3.09
CA ALA A 164 -14.10 23.17 4.48
C ALA A 164 -12.89 24.09 4.65
N THR A 165 -13.03 25.10 5.53
CA THR A 165 -11.92 26.00 5.92
C THR A 165 -10.87 25.28 6.75
N ASP A 166 -11.26 24.30 7.55
CA ASP A 166 -10.37 23.41 8.28
C ASP A 166 -10.13 22.15 7.45
N PRO A 167 -8.91 21.87 7.00
CA PRO A 167 -8.63 20.74 6.13
C PRO A 167 -8.77 19.38 6.81
N LEU A 168 -8.82 19.34 8.15
CA LEU A 168 -8.82 18.10 8.89
C LEU A 168 -10.23 17.48 9.03
N ARG A 169 -10.30 16.18 8.88
CA ARG A 169 -11.48 15.39 9.23
C ARG A 169 -11.84 15.57 10.71
N PRO A 170 -13.13 15.77 11.07
CA PRO A 170 -13.57 15.80 12.45
C PRO A 170 -13.45 14.39 13.07
N SER A 171 -12.38 14.15 13.83
CA SER A 171 -12.06 12.89 14.48
C SER A 171 -11.81 13.10 15.99
N GLN A 172 -11.86 12.01 16.78
CA GLN A 172 -11.50 12.05 18.20
C GLN A 172 -10.02 12.42 18.39
N TRP A 173 -9.15 12.01 17.47
CA TRP A 173 -7.75 12.44 17.44
C TRP A 173 -7.62 13.96 17.41
N LYS A 174 -8.26 14.59 16.43
CA LYS A 174 -8.26 16.06 16.29
C LYS A 174 -8.89 16.76 17.50
N GLN A 175 -10.02 16.26 18.00
CA GLN A 175 -10.74 16.88 19.11
C GLN A 175 -9.91 16.90 20.39
N ILE A 176 -9.26 15.80 20.74
CA ILE A 176 -8.45 15.71 21.97
C ILE A 176 -7.11 16.43 21.79
N ALA A 177 -6.46 16.30 20.63
CA ALA A 177 -5.22 16.99 20.33
C ALA A 177 -5.37 18.52 20.22
N GLY A 178 -6.57 18.99 19.86
CA GLY A 178 -6.83 20.41 19.63
C GLY A 178 -6.40 20.92 18.25
N GLY A 179 -6.19 20.01 17.28
CA GLY A 179 -5.75 20.35 15.92
C GLY A 179 -4.96 19.24 15.25
N ASP A 180 -3.99 19.61 14.41
CA ASP A 180 -3.14 18.72 13.59
C ASP A 180 -1.95 18.10 14.36
N GLU A 181 -1.66 18.54 15.56
CA GLU A 181 -0.48 18.12 16.33
C GLU A 181 -0.36 16.58 16.45
N PHE A 182 -1.49 15.86 16.54
CA PHE A 182 -1.47 14.40 16.60
C PHE A 182 -0.80 13.76 15.37
N ILE A 183 -0.91 14.38 14.19
CA ILE A 183 -0.28 13.88 12.95
C ILE A 183 1.23 13.99 13.12
N ARG A 184 1.74 15.17 13.47
CA ARG A 184 3.18 15.41 13.67
C ARG A 184 3.77 14.47 14.72
N LYS A 185 3.09 14.32 15.86
CA LYS A 185 3.48 13.41 16.94
C LYS A 185 3.51 11.94 16.51
N ALA A 186 2.57 11.50 15.69
CA ALA A 186 2.57 10.14 15.17
C ALA A 186 3.84 9.85 14.32
N PHE A 187 4.22 10.78 13.44
CA PHE A 187 5.44 10.65 12.63
C PHE A 187 6.71 10.72 13.49
N GLU A 188 6.78 11.62 14.48
CA GLU A 188 7.90 11.69 15.43
C GLU A 188 8.07 10.37 16.19
N PHE A 189 6.98 9.80 16.72
CA PHE A 189 7.02 8.52 17.45
C PHE A 189 7.36 7.34 16.53
N ALA A 190 6.89 7.35 15.30
CA ALA A 190 7.23 6.31 14.31
C ALA A 190 8.72 6.35 13.98
N HIS A 191 9.29 7.53 13.75
CA HIS A 191 10.72 7.67 13.48
C HIS A 191 11.60 7.31 14.71
N GLU A 192 11.15 7.64 15.92
CA GLU A 192 11.83 7.20 17.14
C GLU A 192 11.80 5.67 17.28
N ALA A 193 10.71 5.01 16.88
CA ALA A 193 10.54 3.57 16.99
C ALA A 193 11.39 2.79 15.98
N ASP A 194 11.44 3.25 14.74
CA ASP A 194 12.30 2.71 13.67
C ASP A 194 12.73 3.82 12.69
N PRO A 195 13.94 4.36 12.84
CA PRO A 195 14.46 5.41 11.95
C PRO A 195 14.82 4.93 10.54
N ASN A 196 14.70 3.64 10.22
CA ASN A 196 15.00 3.10 8.89
C ASN A 196 13.74 2.82 8.08
N ALA A 197 12.57 2.71 8.69
CA ALA A 197 11.31 2.53 7.99
C ALA A 197 10.92 3.81 7.24
N LEU A 198 10.41 3.68 6.01
CA LEU A 198 9.81 4.81 5.30
C LEU A 198 8.43 5.13 5.89
N LEU A 199 8.16 6.41 6.10
CA LEU A 199 6.96 6.90 6.79
C LEU A 199 6.04 7.65 5.82
N PHE A 200 4.80 7.16 5.68
CA PHE A 200 3.82 7.67 4.74
C PHE A 200 2.59 8.28 5.43
N TYR A 201 2.08 9.36 4.85
CA TYR A 201 0.69 9.77 4.99
C TYR A 201 -0.14 9.07 3.90
N ASN A 202 -1.24 8.41 4.24
CA ASN A 202 -2.08 7.65 3.31
C ASN A 202 -3.51 8.18 3.29
N ASP A 203 -4.11 8.36 2.08
CA ASP A 203 -5.50 8.82 1.98
C ASP A 203 -6.17 8.38 0.67
N TYR A 204 -7.51 8.26 0.68
CA TYR A 204 -8.33 8.11 -0.51
C TYR A 204 -8.68 9.46 -1.13
N ASN A 205 -9.20 9.47 -2.35
CA ASN A 205 -9.47 10.69 -3.12
C ASN A 205 -8.26 11.64 -3.26
N ALA A 206 -7.05 11.15 -3.04
CA ALA A 206 -5.83 11.96 -3.06
C ALA A 206 -5.49 12.55 -4.46
N ALA A 207 -6.11 12.06 -5.52
CA ALA A 207 -6.03 12.63 -6.87
C ALA A 207 -7.10 13.70 -7.15
N VAL A 208 -8.15 13.80 -6.32
CA VAL A 208 -9.20 14.83 -6.47
C VAL A 208 -8.63 16.20 -6.14
N PRO A 209 -8.71 17.21 -7.03
CA PRO A 209 -7.97 18.48 -6.89
C PRO A 209 -8.09 19.16 -5.54
N ALA A 210 -9.30 19.30 -5.01
CA ALA A 210 -9.51 19.97 -3.71
C ALA A 210 -8.85 19.23 -2.54
N LYS A 211 -8.94 17.89 -2.49
CA LYS A 211 -8.33 17.08 -1.43
C LYS A 211 -6.81 16.95 -1.64
N ARG A 212 -6.37 16.78 -2.90
CA ARG A 212 -4.96 16.79 -3.28
C ARG A 212 -4.24 18.02 -2.74
N ASP A 213 -4.82 19.21 -2.93
CA ASP A 213 -4.21 20.45 -2.52
C ASP A 213 -4.13 20.59 -1.00
N LYS A 214 -5.13 20.09 -0.25
CA LYS A 214 -5.09 20.04 1.21
C LYS A 214 -3.99 19.09 1.72
N ILE A 215 -3.87 17.88 1.13
CA ILE A 215 -2.82 16.91 1.46
C ILE A 215 -1.45 17.51 1.17
N TYR A 216 -1.27 18.11 -0.02
CA TYR A 216 -0.02 18.75 -0.42
C TYR A 216 0.42 19.82 0.60
N ASN A 217 -0.48 20.74 0.96
CA ASN A 217 -0.18 21.82 1.89
C ASN A 217 0.20 21.28 3.27
N MET A 218 -0.56 20.32 3.83
CA MET A 218 -0.25 19.68 5.10
C MET A 218 1.14 19.03 5.08
N VAL A 219 1.43 18.20 4.08
CA VAL A 219 2.71 17.48 4.01
C VAL A 219 3.86 18.46 3.80
N LYS A 220 3.68 19.50 2.97
CA LYS A 220 4.67 20.57 2.77
C LYS A 220 5.01 21.27 4.09
N GLU A 221 4.00 21.71 4.85
CA GLU A 221 4.19 22.34 6.17
C GLU A 221 4.88 21.40 7.16
N MET A 222 4.55 20.11 7.15
CA MET A 222 5.23 19.11 7.98
C MET A 222 6.71 19.00 7.61
N LYS A 223 7.05 18.91 6.33
CA LYS A 223 8.46 18.85 5.87
C LYS A 223 9.23 20.11 6.21
N GLU A 224 8.64 21.28 6.01
CA GLU A 224 9.24 22.58 6.38
C GLU A 224 9.48 22.68 7.89
N ALA A 225 8.64 22.06 8.72
CA ALA A 225 8.81 21.96 10.17
C ALA A 225 9.78 20.84 10.62
N GLY A 226 10.38 20.09 9.69
CA GLY A 226 11.33 19.01 10.00
C GLY A 226 10.68 17.72 10.51
N VAL A 227 9.38 17.51 10.30
CA VAL A 227 8.70 16.26 10.64
C VAL A 227 9.19 15.14 9.72
N PRO A 228 9.53 13.95 10.24
CA PRO A 228 10.07 12.84 9.46
C PRO A 228 8.97 12.14 8.63
N ILE A 229 8.62 12.73 7.51
CA ILE A 229 7.70 12.15 6.51
C ILE A 229 8.44 11.94 5.19
N ASP A 230 8.40 10.72 4.67
CA ASP A 230 9.12 10.32 3.47
C ASP A 230 8.25 10.34 2.22
N GLY A 231 6.96 10.02 2.37
CA GLY A 231 6.11 9.85 1.21
C GLY A 231 4.62 10.04 1.44
N ILE A 232 3.89 9.96 0.31
CA ILE A 232 2.43 10.03 0.26
C ILE A 232 1.91 8.73 -0.36
N GLY A 233 0.97 8.08 0.35
CA GLY A 233 0.17 6.97 -0.14
C GLY A 233 -1.14 7.49 -0.72
N MET A 234 -1.39 7.15 -1.97
CA MET A 234 -2.68 7.37 -2.66
C MET A 234 -3.41 6.03 -2.67
N GLN A 235 -4.54 5.89 -1.97
CA GLN A 235 -5.22 4.58 -1.87
C GLN A 235 -5.55 4.00 -3.25
N GLY A 236 -6.11 4.79 -4.15
CA GLY A 236 -6.39 4.31 -5.50
C GLY A 236 -7.72 3.57 -5.64
N HIS A 237 -8.68 3.82 -4.73
CA HIS A 237 -10.06 3.37 -4.85
C HIS A 237 -10.79 4.17 -5.92
N PHE A 238 -10.65 3.75 -7.17
CA PHE A 238 -11.14 4.47 -8.34
C PHE A 238 -12.44 3.89 -8.88
N SER A 239 -13.03 4.57 -9.85
CA SER A 239 -14.03 4.03 -10.74
C SER A 239 -13.56 4.08 -12.18
N ILE A 240 -14.27 3.42 -13.10
CA ILE A 240 -14.01 3.58 -14.54
C ILE A 240 -14.23 5.02 -15.03
N TYR A 241 -14.91 5.86 -14.23
CA TYR A 241 -15.23 7.25 -14.55
C TYR A 241 -14.25 8.25 -13.90
N GLU A 242 -13.91 8.05 -12.62
CA GLU A 242 -13.21 9.04 -11.80
C GLU A 242 -12.17 8.39 -10.87
N PRO A 243 -11.08 9.13 -10.53
CA PRO A 243 -10.63 10.37 -11.16
C PRO A 243 -10.17 10.15 -12.59
N SER A 244 -9.99 11.23 -13.39
CA SER A 244 -9.39 11.12 -14.73
C SER A 244 -7.93 10.69 -14.66
N LEU A 245 -7.35 10.18 -15.76
CA LEU A 245 -5.92 9.84 -15.80
C LEU A 245 -5.06 11.09 -15.66
N GLU A 246 -5.52 12.22 -16.17
CA GLU A 246 -4.88 13.53 -16.05
C GLU A 246 -4.85 14.00 -14.60
N ASP A 247 -5.92 13.81 -13.82
CA ASP A 247 -5.94 14.16 -12.39
C ASP A 247 -5.00 13.29 -11.58
N ILE A 248 -4.91 11.99 -11.91
CA ILE A 248 -3.96 11.06 -11.29
C ILE A 248 -2.52 11.53 -11.57
N GLU A 249 -2.20 11.81 -12.84
CA GLU A 249 -0.86 12.27 -13.22
C GLU A 249 -0.53 13.63 -12.58
N ALA A 250 -1.48 14.57 -12.58
CA ALA A 250 -1.30 15.86 -11.91
C ALA A 250 -1.05 15.73 -10.40
N ALA A 251 -1.66 14.74 -9.74
CA ALA A 251 -1.39 14.46 -8.33
C ALA A 251 0.02 13.90 -8.10
N ILE A 252 0.46 12.95 -8.92
CA ILE A 252 1.83 12.41 -8.87
C ILE A 252 2.85 13.54 -9.04
N VAL A 253 2.70 14.37 -10.09
CA VAL A 253 3.60 15.50 -10.36
C VAL A 253 3.63 16.46 -9.18
N LYS A 254 2.45 16.86 -8.66
CA LYS A 254 2.37 17.80 -7.54
C LYS A 254 3.02 17.25 -6.26
N TYR A 255 2.74 16.01 -5.90
CA TYR A 255 3.34 15.39 -4.71
C TYR A 255 4.84 15.19 -4.83
N SER A 256 5.35 14.88 -6.03
CA SER A 256 6.79 14.73 -6.27
C SER A 256 7.60 16.02 -6.10
N GLU A 257 6.95 17.18 -5.98
CA GLU A 257 7.62 18.45 -5.62
C GLU A 257 8.08 18.47 -4.15
N ILE A 258 7.45 17.67 -3.28
CA ILE A 258 7.64 17.74 -1.82
C ILE A 258 8.05 16.41 -1.17
N VAL A 259 7.86 15.26 -1.84
CA VAL A 259 8.27 13.95 -1.35
C VAL A 259 9.00 13.14 -2.43
N ASP A 260 9.89 12.28 -2.00
CA ASP A 260 10.67 11.38 -2.89
C ASP A 260 9.96 10.04 -3.15
N HIS A 261 8.91 9.74 -2.39
CA HIS A 261 8.23 8.44 -2.37
C HIS A 261 6.73 8.62 -2.53
N ILE A 262 6.16 8.00 -3.57
CA ILE A 262 4.72 7.92 -3.81
C ILE A 262 4.35 6.44 -3.93
N GLN A 263 3.26 6.03 -3.30
CA GLN A 263 2.71 4.69 -3.40
C GLN A 263 1.23 4.75 -3.78
N PHE A 264 0.80 3.79 -4.62
CA PHE A 264 -0.63 3.48 -4.76
C PHE A 264 -0.91 2.27 -3.89
N THR A 265 -1.67 2.47 -2.82
CA THR A 265 -1.65 1.59 -1.65
C THR A 265 -2.80 0.60 -1.58
N GLU A 266 -3.91 0.85 -2.31
CA GLU A 266 -5.17 0.12 -2.15
C GLU A 266 -5.98 0.09 -3.46
N VAL A 267 -5.31 -0.19 -4.59
CA VAL A 267 -5.89 -0.06 -5.92
C VAL A 267 -7.04 -1.05 -6.14
N ASP A 268 -8.19 -0.50 -6.44
CA ASP A 268 -9.32 -1.17 -7.08
C ASP A 268 -10.04 -0.18 -8.02
N ILE A 269 -10.62 -0.69 -9.13
CA ILE A 269 -11.34 0.14 -10.10
C ILE A 269 -12.74 -0.44 -10.30
N ARG A 270 -13.74 0.18 -9.67
CA ARG A 270 -15.12 -0.29 -9.71
C ARG A 270 -15.88 0.21 -10.92
N LEU A 271 -16.94 -0.52 -11.31
CA LEU A 271 -17.86 -0.11 -12.38
C LEU A 271 -18.81 1.02 -11.95
N ASN A 272 -19.19 1.07 -10.68
CA ASN A 272 -20.11 2.09 -10.16
C ASN A 272 -19.44 3.46 -10.10
N ARG A 273 -20.19 4.52 -10.44
CA ARG A 273 -19.74 5.91 -10.33
C ARG A 273 -19.53 6.31 -8.86
N GLU A 274 -20.50 5.99 -8.01
CA GLU A 274 -20.49 6.42 -6.61
C GLU A 274 -20.12 5.27 -5.68
N MET A 275 -19.24 5.53 -4.72
CA MET A 275 -18.93 4.56 -3.67
C MET A 275 -20.06 4.37 -2.66
N GLY A 276 -20.99 5.30 -2.55
CA GLY A 276 -21.87 5.38 -1.39
C GLY A 276 -21.08 5.72 -0.12
N GLY A 277 -21.65 6.45 0.83
CA GLY A 277 -20.97 6.83 2.08
C GLY A 277 -21.10 5.78 3.18
N GLY A 278 -20.00 5.45 3.86
CA GLY A 278 -19.99 4.68 5.09
C GLY A 278 -20.54 3.25 4.98
N LEU A 279 -21.37 2.84 5.94
CA LEU A 279 -21.97 1.49 5.99
C LEU A 279 -22.96 1.19 4.86
N ASN A 280 -23.36 2.19 4.09
CA ASN A 280 -24.32 2.10 2.97
C ASN A 280 -23.62 2.08 1.60
N MET A 281 -22.43 1.50 1.51
CA MET A 281 -21.76 1.34 0.22
C MET A 281 -22.68 0.59 -0.76
N ASN A 282 -22.89 1.19 -1.94
CA ASN A 282 -23.58 0.51 -3.03
C ASN A 282 -22.69 -0.61 -3.58
N ARG A 283 -22.83 -1.80 -3.00
CA ARG A 283 -22.14 -3.01 -3.47
C ARG A 283 -22.83 -3.66 -4.66
N GLN A 284 -23.96 -3.11 -5.09
CA GLN A 284 -24.68 -3.58 -6.26
C GLN A 284 -23.99 -2.97 -7.49
N GLY A 285 -23.23 -3.80 -8.22
CA GLY A 285 -22.55 -3.41 -9.43
C GLY A 285 -23.54 -3.03 -10.55
N GLU A 286 -23.04 -2.25 -11.48
CA GLU A 286 -23.72 -2.01 -12.75
C GLU A 286 -23.43 -3.17 -13.71
N ASP A 287 -24.31 -3.38 -14.74
CA ASP A 287 -24.09 -4.43 -15.71
C ASP A 287 -22.76 -4.23 -16.46
N LEU A 288 -21.98 -5.29 -16.58
CA LEU A 288 -20.74 -5.31 -17.34
C LEU A 288 -21.06 -5.39 -18.84
N THR A 289 -21.48 -4.25 -19.44
CA THR A 289 -21.64 -4.17 -20.90
C THR A 289 -20.29 -4.18 -21.60
N PRO A 290 -20.24 -4.49 -22.94
CA PRO A 290 -18.99 -4.40 -23.70
C PRO A 290 -18.32 -3.03 -23.60
N GLU A 291 -19.07 -1.94 -23.58
CA GLU A 291 -18.59 -0.58 -23.47
C GLU A 291 -17.94 -0.33 -22.10
N ARG A 292 -18.59 -0.77 -21.01
CA ARG A 292 -18.04 -0.65 -19.66
C ARG A 292 -16.81 -1.53 -19.46
N LYS A 293 -16.82 -2.73 -20.07
CA LYS A 293 -15.60 -3.56 -20.09
C LYS A 293 -14.45 -2.85 -20.78
N GLN A 294 -14.70 -2.18 -21.90
CA GLN A 294 -13.68 -1.40 -22.58
C GLN A 294 -13.19 -0.24 -21.72
N MET A 295 -14.09 0.52 -21.08
CA MET A 295 -13.71 1.58 -20.15
C MET A 295 -12.87 1.06 -18.97
N PHE A 296 -13.19 -0.12 -18.47
CA PHE A 296 -12.42 -0.77 -17.42
C PHE A 296 -11.00 -1.12 -17.89
N ASP A 297 -10.88 -1.74 -19.06
CA ASP A 297 -9.61 -2.08 -19.68
C ASP A 297 -8.77 -0.82 -19.94
N ASP A 298 -9.37 0.23 -20.51
CA ASP A 298 -8.71 1.50 -20.82
C ASP A 298 -8.26 2.23 -19.55
N LYS A 299 -9.09 2.19 -18.48
CA LYS A 299 -8.74 2.79 -17.21
C LYS A 299 -7.53 2.12 -16.56
N TYR A 300 -7.52 0.77 -16.52
CA TYR A 300 -6.38 0.02 -15.97
C TYR A 300 -5.12 0.21 -16.80
N THR A 301 -5.20 0.05 -18.11
CA THR A 301 -4.02 0.18 -18.98
C THR A 301 -3.46 1.59 -18.97
N GLY A 302 -4.33 2.62 -19.06
CA GLY A 302 -3.92 4.03 -18.99
C GLY A 302 -3.36 4.41 -17.62
N PHE A 303 -3.94 3.90 -16.52
CA PHE A 303 -3.40 4.10 -15.18
C PHE A 303 -1.96 3.57 -15.08
N PHE A 304 -1.73 2.32 -15.47
CA PHE A 304 -0.39 1.74 -15.44
C PHE A 304 0.59 2.41 -16.41
N GLU A 305 0.11 2.97 -17.52
CA GLU A 305 0.93 3.80 -18.42
C GLU A 305 1.39 5.08 -17.73
N VAL A 306 0.48 5.80 -17.05
CA VAL A 306 0.82 6.96 -16.20
C VAL A 306 1.89 6.58 -15.19
N LEU A 307 1.69 5.49 -14.44
CA LEU A 307 2.64 5.07 -13.40
C LEU A 307 4.03 4.74 -13.97
N ARG A 308 4.11 4.07 -15.13
CA ARG A 308 5.40 3.75 -15.76
C ARG A 308 6.14 5.01 -16.23
N ARG A 309 5.44 6.08 -16.63
CA ARG A 309 6.09 7.37 -16.95
C ARG A 309 6.72 8.05 -15.73
N HIS A 310 6.20 7.77 -14.53
CA HIS A 310 6.64 8.34 -13.26
C HIS A 310 7.31 7.32 -12.33
N ALA A 311 7.88 6.25 -12.90
CA ALA A 311 8.49 5.16 -12.12
C ALA A 311 9.65 5.60 -11.20
N ASP A 312 10.24 6.76 -11.45
CA ASP A 312 11.31 7.31 -10.62
C ASP A 312 10.83 7.85 -9.25
N VAL A 313 9.52 8.03 -9.06
CA VAL A 313 8.91 8.45 -7.79
C VAL A 313 7.88 7.45 -7.26
N ILE A 314 7.44 6.47 -8.06
CA ILE A 314 6.50 5.44 -7.65
C ILE A 314 7.26 4.24 -7.08
N ASP A 315 7.04 3.88 -5.83
CA ASP A 315 7.72 2.74 -5.18
C ASP A 315 6.95 1.43 -5.31
N VAL A 316 5.62 1.48 -5.14
CA VAL A 316 4.76 0.29 -5.15
C VAL A 316 3.34 0.62 -5.60
N VAL A 317 2.72 -0.36 -6.27
CA VAL A 317 1.30 -0.36 -6.62
C VAL A 317 0.66 -1.59 -6.01
N THR A 318 -0.17 -1.41 -5.00
CA THR A 318 -0.80 -2.48 -4.23
C THR A 318 -2.28 -2.60 -4.61
N PHE A 319 -2.70 -3.76 -5.05
CA PHE A 319 -4.12 -4.09 -5.27
C PHE A 319 -4.81 -4.38 -3.93
N TRP A 320 -6.04 -3.87 -3.75
CA TRP A 320 -6.78 -4.11 -2.50
C TRP A 320 -7.64 -5.35 -2.60
N ASN A 321 -7.06 -6.48 -2.29
CA ASN A 321 -7.48 -7.87 -2.34
C ASN A 321 -6.96 -8.66 -3.56
N VAL A 322 -7.06 -10.00 -3.47
CA VAL A 322 -6.49 -10.95 -4.44
C VAL A 322 -7.37 -11.09 -5.68
N CYS A 323 -8.70 -11.15 -5.49
CA CYS A 323 -9.67 -11.37 -6.55
C CYS A 323 -11.01 -10.68 -6.25
N ASP A 324 -11.88 -10.58 -7.25
CA ASP A 324 -13.19 -9.91 -7.12
C ASP A 324 -14.07 -10.48 -6.00
N ALA A 325 -13.96 -11.78 -5.70
CA ALA A 325 -14.73 -12.41 -4.63
C ALA A 325 -14.37 -11.90 -3.23
N ASP A 326 -13.14 -11.43 -3.03
CA ASP A 326 -12.65 -10.91 -1.75
C ASP A 326 -12.86 -9.39 -1.61
N SER A 327 -13.20 -8.71 -2.69
CA SER A 327 -13.22 -7.25 -2.72
C SER A 327 -14.30 -6.64 -1.83
N TRP A 328 -13.90 -5.65 -1.06
CA TRP A 328 -14.77 -4.88 -0.17
C TRP A 328 -15.83 -4.05 -0.91
N VAL A 329 -15.56 -3.63 -2.16
CA VAL A 329 -16.52 -2.90 -3.00
C VAL A 329 -17.58 -3.80 -3.63
N GLY A 330 -17.47 -5.11 -3.44
CA GLY A 330 -18.43 -6.11 -3.93
C GLY A 330 -18.08 -6.70 -5.29
N VAL A 331 -18.33 -7.99 -5.41
CA VAL A 331 -17.98 -8.83 -6.57
C VAL A 331 -18.59 -8.34 -7.89
N SER A 332 -19.79 -7.75 -7.87
CA SER A 332 -20.46 -7.23 -9.05
C SER A 332 -19.87 -5.92 -9.59
N ASN A 333 -18.90 -5.34 -8.91
CA ASN A 333 -18.12 -4.21 -9.39
C ASN A 333 -16.88 -4.61 -10.21
N TYR A 334 -16.55 -5.89 -10.28
CA TYR A 334 -15.40 -6.44 -11.04
C TYR A 334 -14.07 -5.70 -10.80
N PRO A 335 -13.70 -5.32 -9.57
CA PRO A 335 -12.74 -4.24 -9.35
C PRO A 335 -11.28 -4.61 -9.57
N LEU A 336 -10.93 -5.90 -9.63
CA LEU A 336 -9.56 -6.39 -9.63
C LEU A 336 -9.16 -7.06 -10.96
N LEU A 337 -7.91 -7.49 -11.06
CA LEU A 337 -7.38 -8.16 -12.27
C LEU A 337 -7.69 -9.67 -12.32
N PHE A 338 -8.06 -10.26 -11.18
CA PHE A 338 -8.54 -11.63 -11.08
C PHE A 338 -10.04 -11.63 -10.79
N ASP A 339 -10.77 -12.48 -11.49
CA ASP A 339 -12.22 -12.59 -11.33
C ASP A 339 -12.64 -13.28 -10.03
N LYS A 340 -13.95 -13.51 -9.86
CA LYS A 340 -14.51 -14.15 -8.65
C LYS A 340 -14.12 -15.64 -8.51
N GLU A 341 -13.74 -16.30 -9.58
CA GLU A 341 -13.19 -17.66 -9.62
C GLU A 341 -11.66 -17.66 -9.44
N SER A 342 -11.06 -16.47 -9.25
CA SER A 342 -9.60 -16.27 -9.16
C SER A 342 -8.86 -16.64 -10.46
N GLU A 343 -9.53 -16.45 -11.61
CA GLU A 343 -8.90 -16.56 -12.92
C GLU A 343 -8.45 -15.16 -13.42
N PRO A 344 -7.34 -15.06 -14.13
CA PRO A 344 -6.89 -13.78 -14.68
C PRO A 344 -7.85 -13.29 -15.77
N LYS A 345 -8.30 -12.04 -15.67
CA LYS A 345 -9.12 -11.37 -16.69
C LYS A 345 -8.27 -10.98 -17.91
N ASP A 346 -8.90 -10.67 -19.05
CA ASP A 346 -8.20 -10.09 -20.21
C ASP A 346 -7.39 -8.84 -19.83
N THR A 347 -7.94 -8.03 -18.94
CA THR A 347 -7.29 -6.83 -18.40
C THR A 347 -5.97 -7.12 -17.73
N TYR A 348 -5.86 -8.25 -17.00
CA TYR A 348 -4.60 -8.70 -16.40
C TYR A 348 -3.49 -8.83 -17.46
N TYR A 349 -3.80 -9.47 -18.59
CA TYR A 349 -2.83 -9.65 -19.67
C TYR A 349 -2.46 -8.33 -20.34
N LYS A 350 -3.44 -7.42 -20.54
CA LYS A 350 -3.19 -6.09 -21.11
C LYS A 350 -2.28 -5.25 -20.20
N VAL A 351 -2.45 -5.34 -18.88
CA VAL A 351 -1.58 -4.66 -17.89
C VAL A 351 -0.20 -5.30 -17.84
N ARG A 352 -0.09 -6.63 -17.92
CA ARG A 352 1.18 -7.36 -17.82
C ARG A 352 2.02 -7.27 -19.11
N ASP A 353 1.39 -7.43 -20.27
CA ASP A 353 2.08 -7.65 -21.57
C ASP A 353 2.23 -6.33 -22.37
N PHE A 354 2.48 -5.23 -21.67
CA PHE A 354 2.63 -3.90 -22.29
C PHE A 354 3.92 -3.77 -23.11
N THR A 355 3.89 -2.88 -24.09
CA THR A 355 5.10 -2.49 -24.85
C THR A 355 5.53 -1.09 -24.41
N PRO A 356 6.70 -0.96 -23.72
CA PRO A 356 7.09 0.31 -23.15
C PRO A 356 7.49 1.34 -24.20
N THR A 357 7.06 2.57 -24.02
CA THR A 357 7.44 3.76 -24.79
C THR A 357 8.89 4.18 -24.50
N LYS A 358 9.41 5.16 -25.24
CA LYS A 358 10.75 5.73 -24.98
C LYS A 358 10.79 6.44 -23.63
N GLU A 359 9.72 7.13 -23.25
CA GLU A 359 9.58 7.86 -22.00
C GLU A 359 9.56 6.89 -20.80
N GLU A 360 8.74 5.85 -20.85
CA GLU A 360 8.67 4.80 -19.83
C GLU A 360 10.04 4.09 -19.64
N LYS A 361 10.76 3.81 -20.72
CA LYS A 361 12.13 3.26 -20.64
C LYS A 361 13.11 4.22 -19.97
N ALA A 362 12.96 5.53 -20.18
CA ALA A 362 13.79 6.53 -19.51
C ALA A 362 13.46 6.62 -18.01
N ALA A 363 12.18 6.57 -17.63
CA ALA A 363 11.73 6.55 -16.24
C ALA A 363 12.21 5.29 -15.52
N ALA A 364 12.07 4.11 -16.13
CA ALA A 364 12.59 2.84 -15.60
C ALA A 364 14.11 2.89 -15.34
N LYS A 365 14.88 3.54 -16.20
CA LYS A 365 16.33 3.73 -16.00
C LYS A 365 16.64 4.60 -14.78
N LYS A 366 15.84 5.63 -14.53
CA LYS A 366 15.99 6.50 -13.35
C LYS A 366 15.60 5.74 -12.07
N SER A 367 14.50 5.00 -12.08
CA SER A 367 14.03 4.16 -10.98
C SER A 367 15.12 3.19 -10.54
N ARG A 368 15.65 2.38 -11.47
CA ARG A 368 16.76 1.43 -11.17
C ARG A 368 18.00 2.10 -10.59
N LYS A 369 18.34 3.31 -11.02
CA LYS A 369 19.46 4.07 -10.46
C LYS A 369 19.18 4.51 -9.02
N LYS A 370 17.95 4.92 -8.72
CA LYS A 370 17.51 5.28 -7.35
C LYS A 370 17.61 4.07 -6.42
N ASP A 371 17.10 2.91 -6.84
CA ASP A 371 17.16 1.66 -6.07
C ASP A 371 18.61 1.19 -5.81
N ALA A 372 19.48 1.28 -6.81
CA ALA A 372 20.89 0.92 -6.66
C ALA A 372 21.62 1.84 -5.66
N ASN A 373 21.34 3.14 -5.67
CA ASN A 373 21.89 4.09 -4.71
C ASN A 373 21.39 3.78 -3.30
N ARG A 374 20.10 3.54 -3.13
CA ARG A 374 19.48 3.18 -1.84
C ARG A 374 20.08 1.90 -1.26
N ALA A 375 20.22 0.85 -2.06
CA ALA A 375 20.85 -0.40 -1.63
C ALA A 375 22.34 -0.20 -1.23
N ALA A 376 23.04 0.74 -1.86
CA ALA A 376 24.41 1.09 -1.49
C ALA A 376 24.47 1.83 -0.15
N ASP A 377 23.53 2.75 0.10
CA ASP A 377 23.41 3.52 1.34
C ASP A 377 23.01 2.60 2.52
N GLU A 378 22.08 1.69 2.33
CA GLU A 378 21.70 0.67 3.32
C GLU A 378 22.88 -0.23 3.69
N LYS A 379 23.66 -0.70 2.71
CA LYS A 379 24.91 -1.44 2.94
C LYS A 379 25.93 -0.63 3.73
N ALA A 380 26.08 0.64 3.40
CA ALA A 380 27.02 1.54 4.08
C ALA A 380 26.58 1.82 5.53
N ALA A 381 25.29 1.98 5.77
CA ALA A 381 24.70 2.15 7.11
C ALA A 381 24.89 0.89 7.96
N TYR A 382 24.60 -0.29 7.40
CA TYR A 382 24.84 -1.57 8.05
C TYR A 382 26.31 -1.79 8.42
N ALA A 383 27.22 -1.47 7.51
CA ALA A 383 28.66 -1.57 7.76
C ALA A 383 29.11 -0.63 8.88
N ARG A 384 28.64 0.62 8.90
CA ARG A 384 28.91 1.59 9.98
C ARG A 384 28.43 1.08 11.35
N LYS A 385 27.23 0.50 11.40
CA LYS A 385 26.62 -0.02 12.66
C LYS A 385 27.36 -1.23 13.23
N ASN A 386 27.99 -2.08 12.37
CA ASN A 386 28.58 -3.34 12.80
C ASN A 386 30.13 -3.33 12.87
N PHE A 387 30.81 -2.34 12.26
CA PHE A 387 32.27 -2.26 12.22
C PHE A 387 32.84 -1.01 12.90
N SER A 388 32.00 -0.21 13.60
CA SER A 388 32.43 0.95 14.42
C SER A 388 32.60 0.59 15.90
N LYS A 389 32.98 -0.65 16.20
CA LYS A 389 33.37 -1.09 17.56
C LYS A 389 34.86 -1.36 17.64
#